data_102426ebe7a13fbba2b7dcdeed067afa
#
_entry.id   102426ebe7a13fbba2b7dcdeed067afa
#
_cell.length_a   1.000
_cell.length_b   1.000
_cell.length_c   1.000
_cell.angle_alpha   90.00
_cell.angle_beta   90.00
_cell.angle_gamma   90.00
#
_symmetry.space_group_name_H-M   'P 1'
#
loop_
_entity.id
_entity.type
_entity.pdbx_description
1 polymer ?
#
loop_
_entity_poly.entity_id
_entity_poly.type
_entity_poly.pdbx_seq_one_letter_code
_entity_poly.pdbx_strand_id
1 'polypeptide(L)'
;MRKRLRSKAFLRKSRLLFSLILKFLLFALVIFLICIFIKRSNFFKVKDIKVFGAETFVNKKDLENVLYSSVVNKNITEINTSQLRVSVLTNFQGAKDIDIKKIFPNKIIVNVHERTPIALLQNSKTDEIFIIDNVGYVLGTVATSASNLPRISYEGDIKIGHFIDRKFAPVYLELITSIDMEKIQVSSISMDEKDITLYTNNSIEVVLEKAENIGSNIKILSSLLRQLKTEGKSAKKVDLRYDKVIVSYE
;
A
#
# COMPACT_ATOMS: atom_id res chain seq x y z
N MET A 1 2.17 83.66 1.31
CA MET A 1 1.28 82.80 0.52
C MET A 1 1.69 81.31 0.41
N ARG A 2 2.96 80.93 0.39
CA ARG A 2 3.44 79.57 0.23
C ARG A 2 3.09 78.55 1.37
N LYS A 3 2.94 78.97 2.62
CA LYS A 3 2.60 78.14 3.80
C LYS A 3 1.17 77.55 3.73
N ARG A 4 0.16 78.28 3.20
CA ARG A 4 -1.24 77.89 3.13
C ARG A 4 -1.49 76.77 2.02
N LEU A 5 -0.68 76.75 0.97
CA LEU A 5 -0.77 75.79 -0.09
C LEU A 5 -0.21 74.44 0.32
N ARG A 6 0.87 74.41 1.11
CA ARG A 6 1.46 73.16 1.67
C ARG A 6 0.50 72.44 2.65
N SER A 7 -0.24 73.19 3.46
CA SER A 7 -1.20 72.59 4.41
C SER A 7 -2.39 71.93 3.71
N LYS A 8 -2.91 72.56 2.65
CA LYS A 8 -4.03 71.96 1.87
C LYS A 8 -3.62 70.69 1.11
N ALA A 9 -2.41 70.63 0.55
CA ALA A 9 -1.88 69.44 -0.11
C ALA A 9 -1.63 68.30 0.87
N PHE A 10 -1.14 68.58 2.08
CA PHE A 10 -0.94 67.63 3.15
C PHE A 10 -2.27 67.03 3.64
N LEU A 11 -3.29 67.86 3.86
CA LEU A 11 -4.63 67.45 4.26
C LEU A 11 -5.33 66.60 3.17
N ARG A 12 -5.08 66.91 1.93
CA ARG A 12 -5.63 66.12 0.80
C ARG A 12 -4.97 64.74 0.69
N LYS A 13 -3.66 64.68 0.94
CA LYS A 13 -2.89 63.44 0.95
C LYS A 13 -3.27 62.53 2.13
N SER A 14 -3.49 63.11 3.32
CA SER A 14 -3.94 62.40 4.50
C SER A 14 -5.35 61.84 4.36
N ARG A 15 -6.28 62.58 3.71
CA ARG A 15 -7.63 62.11 3.42
C ARG A 15 -7.63 60.93 2.41
N LEU A 16 -6.76 60.98 1.40
CA LEU A 16 -6.60 59.86 0.44
C LEU A 16 -6.05 58.63 1.12
N LEU A 17 -5.02 58.80 1.96
CA LEU A 17 -4.47 57.66 2.74
C LEU A 17 -5.50 57.09 3.72
N PHE A 18 -6.24 57.94 4.41
CA PHE A 18 -7.32 57.49 5.31
C PHE A 18 -8.42 56.73 4.55
N SER A 19 -8.83 57.18 3.36
CA SER A 19 -9.79 56.51 2.53
C SER A 19 -9.29 55.14 2.02
N LEU A 20 -7.99 55.03 1.70
CA LEU A 20 -7.38 53.76 1.30
C LEU A 20 -7.32 52.78 2.47
N ILE A 21 -6.92 53.24 3.65
CA ILE A 21 -6.89 52.44 4.89
C ILE A 21 -8.30 51.94 5.22
N LEU A 22 -9.31 52.81 5.13
CA LEU A 22 -10.69 52.47 5.43
C LEU A 22 -11.22 51.39 4.43
N LYS A 23 -10.91 51.50 3.14
CA LYS A 23 -11.27 50.51 2.12
C LYS A 23 -10.58 49.16 2.39
N PHE A 24 -9.30 49.19 2.77
CA PHE A 24 -8.56 47.99 3.13
C PHE A 24 -9.13 47.32 4.37
N LEU A 25 -9.48 48.06 5.41
CA LEU A 25 -10.14 47.56 6.63
C LEU A 25 -11.49 46.92 6.31
N LEU A 26 -12.29 47.58 5.47
CA LEU A 26 -13.60 47.06 5.05
C LEU A 26 -13.43 45.75 4.25
N PHE A 27 -12.46 45.69 3.35
CA PHE A 27 -12.13 44.47 2.59
C PHE A 27 -11.68 43.35 3.52
N ALA A 28 -10.80 43.65 4.48
CA ALA A 28 -10.35 42.67 5.48
C ALA A 28 -11.51 42.17 6.36
N LEU A 29 -12.44 43.06 6.73
CA LEU A 29 -13.65 42.67 7.48
C LEU A 29 -14.54 41.73 6.66
N VAL A 30 -14.75 41.98 5.38
CA VAL A 30 -15.54 41.11 4.51
C VAL A 30 -14.90 39.69 4.41
N ILE A 31 -13.58 39.64 4.20
CA ILE A 31 -12.86 38.35 4.19
C ILE A 31 -13.03 37.63 5.51
N PHE A 32 -12.87 38.33 6.63
CA PHE A 32 -13.05 37.77 7.98
C PHE A 32 -14.46 37.16 8.18
N LEU A 33 -15.49 37.89 7.76
CA LEU A 33 -16.87 37.37 7.81
C LEU A 33 -17.10 36.15 6.93
N ILE A 34 -16.51 36.12 5.73
CA ILE A 34 -16.54 34.95 4.85
C ILE A 34 -15.85 33.76 5.51
N CYS A 35 -14.69 33.96 6.13
CA CYS A 35 -13.99 32.88 6.86
C CYS A 35 -14.82 32.32 8.00
N ILE A 36 -15.50 33.18 8.78
CA ILE A 36 -16.42 32.75 9.85
C ILE A 36 -17.58 31.97 9.28
N PHE A 37 -18.18 32.45 8.18
CA PHE A 37 -19.29 31.79 7.50
C PHE A 37 -18.86 30.39 7.06
N ILE A 38 -17.71 30.22 6.39
CA ILE A 38 -17.21 28.93 5.94
C ILE A 38 -17.02 27.97 7.13
N LYS A 39 -16.43 28.46 8.24
CA LYS A 39 -16.18 27.61 9.42
C LYS A 39 -17.46 27.20 10.17
N ARG A 40 -18.46 28.08 10.26
CA ARG A 40 -19.68 27.83 11.04
C ARG A 40 -20.85 27.27 10.24
N SER A 41 -20.81 27.38 8.93
CA SER A 41 -21.93 26.98 8.07
C SER A 41 -22.09 25.45 8.03
N ASN A 42 -23.32 24.96 8.19
CA ASN A 42 -23.69 23.57 8.00
C ASN A 42 -23.51 23.10 6.54
N PHE A 43 -23.34 24.03 5.61
CA PHE A 43 -23.11 23.77 4.19
C PHE A 43 -21.78 23.06 3.96
N PHE A 44 -20.76 23.34 4.76
CA PHE A 44 -19.43 22.76 4.69
C PHE A 44 -19.22 21.55 5.64
N LYS A 45 -20.24 21.11 6.36
CA LYS A 45 -20.16 19.89 7.16
C LYS A 45 -20.22 18.66 6.27
N VAL A 46 -19.34 17.69 6.53
CA VAL A 46 -19.30 16.44 5.77
C VAL A 46 -20.60 15.68 5.94
N LYS A 47 -21.23 15.34 4.81
CA LYS A 47 -22.49 14.59 4.73
C LYS A 47 -22.36 13.31 3.91
N ASP A 48 -21.45 13.27 2.93
CA ASP A 48 -21.26 12.14 2.02
C ASP A 48 -19.82 11.65 2.06
N ILE A 49 -19.65 10.33 2.22
CA ILE A 49 -18.37 9.65 2.18
C ILE A 49 -18.51 8.52 1.17
N LYS A 50 -17.59 8.48 0.19
CA LYS A 50 -17.52 7.38 -0.78
C LYS A 50 -16.21 6.65 -0.65
N VAL A 51 -16.28 5.34 -0.49
CA VAL A 51 -15.14 4.44 -0.39
C VAL A 51 -15.08 3.57 -1.64
N PHE A 52 -13.90 3.52 -2.27
CA PHE A 52 -13.56 2.70 -3.42
C PHE A 52 -12.34 1.83 -3.13
N GLY A 53 -12.22 0.68 -3.81
CA GLY A 53 -11.07 -0.20 -3.73
C GLY A 53 -10.97 -1.03 -2.43
N ALA A 54 -12.01 -1.09 -1.63
CA ALA A 54 -12.13 -1.99 -0.49
C ALA A 54 -12.97 -3.21 -0.91
N GLU A 55 -12.31 -4.35 -1.15
CA GLU A 55 -12.94 -5.52 -1.80
C GLU A 55 -12.70 -6.83 -1.06
N THR A 56 -11.45 -7.15 -0.72
CA THR A 56 -11.05 -8.48 -0.24
C THR A 56 -10.53 -8.48 1.19
N PHE A 57 -9.56 -7.63 1.48
CA PHE A 57 -8.87 -7.57 2.79
C PHE A 57 -9.34 -6.44 3.68
N VAL A 58 -10.12 -5.51 3.13
CA VAL A 58 -10.71 -4.39 3.86
C VAL A 58 -12.22 -4.45 3.76
N ASN A 59 -12.88 -4.68 4.89
CA ASN A 59 -14.35 -4.63 4.93
C ASN A 59 -14.82 -3.19 4.68
N LYS A 60 -15.46 -2.99 3.54
CA LYS A 60 -15.93 -1.67 3.11
C LYS A 60 -16.90 -1.03 4.11
N LYS A 61 -17.84 -1.81 4.67
CA LYS A 61 -18.84 -1.30 5.63
C LYS A 61 -18.18 -0.85 6.92
N ASP A 62 -17.23 -1.62 7.43
CA ASP A 62 -16.52 -1.28 8.67
C ASP A 62 -15.67 -0.03 8.46
N LEU A 63 -15.01 0.08 7.32
CA LEU A 63 -14.26 1.27 6.96
C LEU A 63 -15.16 2.50 6.81
N GLU A 64 -16.31 2.39 6.14
CA GLU A 64 -17.30 3.46 6.03
C GLU A 64 -17.78 3.91 7.41
N ASN A 65 -18.06 2.98 8.33
CA ASN A 65 -18.49 3.28 9.70
C ASN A 65 -17.41 4.03 10.49
N VAL A 66 -16.14 3.59 10.41
CA VAL A 66 -15.01 4.25 11.09
C VAL A 66 -14.77 5.65 10.51
N LEU A 67 -14.81 5.79 9.21
CA LEU A 67 -14.68 7.09 8.55
C LEU A 67 -15.83 8.01 8.92
N TYR A 68 -17.06 7.52 8.86
CA TYR A 68 -18.26 8.29 9.18
C TYR A 68 -18.21 8.81 10.61
N SER A 69 -17.93 7.95 11.60
CA SER A 69 -17.78 8.35 13.00
C SER A 69 -16.68 9.40 13.22
N SER A 70 -15.63 9.34 12.43
CA SER A 70 -14.47 10.24 12.53
C SER A 70 -14.72 11.64 11.97
N VAL A 71 -15.54 11.78 10.92
CA VAL A 71 -15.67 13.03 10.15
C VAL A 71 -17.08 13.58 10.02
N VAL A 72 -18.11 12.81 10.36
CA VAL A 72 -19.51 13.25 10.26
C VAL A 72 -19.75 14.51 11.10
N ASN A 73 -20.52 15.44 10.55
CA ASN A 73 -20.80 16.74 11.17
C ASN A 73 -19.60 17.65 11.43
N LYS A 74 -18.37 17.24 11.10
CA LYS A 74 -17.20 18.11 11.12
C LYS A 74 -17.13 18.95 9.85
N ASN A 75 -16.63 20.17 9.97
CA ASN A 75 -16.40 21.00 8.79
C ASN A 75 -15.28 20.40 7.93
N ILE A 76 -15.51 20.30 6.63
CA ILE A 76 -14.54 19.70 5.67
C ILE A 76 -13.18 20.42 5.69
N THR A 77 -13.15 21.72 6.03
CA THR A 77 -11.92 22.49 6.13
C THR A 77 -11.05 22.10 7.33
N GLU A 78 -11.67 21.58 8.40
CA GLU A 78 -11.00 21.20 9.64
C GLU A 78 -10.51 19.76 9.66
N ILE A 79 -10.96 18.92 8.71
CA ILE A 79 -10.55 17.54 8.64
C ILE A 79 -9.09 17.44 8.22
N ASN A 80 -8.28 16.81 9.07
CA ASN A 80 -6.90 16.47 8.76
C ASN A 80 -6.84 15.11 8.04
N THR A 81 -6.62 15.14 6.72
CA THR A 81 -6.56 13.92 5.89
C THR A 81 -5.38 13.02 6.26
N SER A 82 -4.26 13.58 6.72
CA SER A 82 -3.09 12.79 7.14
C SER A 82 -3.38 12.00 8.42
N GLN A 83 -4.03 12.61 9.41
CA GLN A 83 -4.43 11.91 10.63
C GLN A 83 -5.47 10.83 10.34
N LEU A 84 -6.44 11.13 9.47
CA LEU A 84 -7.44 10.15 9.06
C LEU A 84 -6.80 8.97 8.31
N ARG A 85 -5.82 9.22 7.44
CA ARG A 85 -5.04 8.18 6.76
C ARG A 85 -4.32 7.27 7.75
N VAL A 86 -3.60 7.83 8.71
CA VAL A 86 -2.91 7.05 9.75
C VAL A 86 -3.90 6.21 10.54
N SER A 87 -5.02 6.79 10.97
CA SER A 87 -6.06 6.07 11.71
C SER A 87 -6.63 4.89 10.93
N VAL A 88 -6.91 5.05 9.64
CA VAL A 88 -7.40 3.96 8.79
C VAL A 88 -6.35 2.87 8.62
N LEU A 89 -5.10 3.22 8.27
CA LEU A 89 -4.04 2.24 8.07
C LEU A 89 -3.70 1.45 9.35
N THR A 90 -3.88 2.06 10.51
CA THR A 90 -3.70 1.36 11.80
C THR A 90 -4.81 0.35 12.09
N ASN A 91 -6.06 0.68 11.73
CA ASN A 91 -7.21 -0.17 12.02
C ASN A 91 -7.49 -1.22 10.93
N PHE A 92 -7.08 -0.94 9.69
CA PHE A 92 -7.33 -1.82 8.52
C PHE A 92 -6.01 -2.30 7.92
N GLN A 93 -5.50 -3.37 8.48
CA GLN A 93 -4.19 -3.95 8.11
C GLN A 93 -4.14 -4.49 6.67
N GLY A 94 -5.31 -4.81 6.08
CA GLY A 94 -5.44 -5.18 4.67
C GLY A 94 -5.21 -4.03 3.69
N ALA A 95 -5.25 -2.77 4.16
CA ALA A 95 -4.92 -1.62 3.35
C ALA A 95 -3.40 -1.40 3.31
N LYS A 96 -2.84 -1.33 2.10
CA LYS A 96 -1.45 -0.94 1.87
C LYS A 96 -1.30 0.58 1.94
N ASP A 97 -2.24 1.29 1.35
CA ASP A 97 -2.30 2.74 1.31
C ASP A 97 -3.73 3.25 1.08
N ILE A 98 -3.97 4.52 1.37
CA ILE A 98 -5.24 5.18 1.07
C ILE A 98 -5.02 6.61 0.58
N ASP A 99 -5.81 7.00 -0.41
CA ASP A 99 -5.91 8.36 -0.90
C ASP A 99 -7.22 9.00 -0.44
N ILE A 100 -7.12 10.11 0.29
CA ILE A 100 -8.27 10.85 0.81
C ILE A 100 -8.38 12.19 0.11
N LYS A 101 -9.47 12.39 -0.65
CA LYS A 101 -9.76 13.62 -1.37
C LYS A 101 -10.99 14.32 -0.80
N LYS A 102 -10.83 15.61 -0.47
CA LYS A 102 -11.93 16.49 -0.08
C LYS A 102 -12.57 17.07 -1.33
N ILE A 103 -13.86 16.83 -1.49
CA ILE A 103 -14.68 17.43 -2.57
C ILE A 103 -15.63 18.43 -1.94
N PHE A 104 -15.31 19.69 -2.09
CA PHE A 104 -16.15 20.76 -1.57
C PHE A 104 -17.55 20.73 -2.23
N PRO A 105 -18.62 21.08 -1.49
CA PRO A 105 -18.56 21.64 -0.13
C PRO A 105 -18.53 20.61 1.03
N ASN A 106 -18.98 19.36 0.85
CA ASN A 106 -19.36 18.50 1.97
C ASN A 106 -19.12 16.99 1.73
N LYS A 107 -18.25 16.63 0.78
CA LYS A 107 -18.01 15.25 0.39
C LYS A 107 -16.53 14.85 0.57
N ILE A 108 -16.31 13.60 1.01
CA ILE A 108 -14.99 12.97 1.05
C ILE A 108 -15.02 11.73 0.16
N ILE A 109 -13.95 11.57 -0.63
CA ILE A 109 -13.69 10.36 -1.40
C ILE A 109 -12.45 9.71 -0.83
N VAL A 110 -12.55 8.41 -0.54
CA VAL A 110 -11.46 7.57 -0.03
C VAL A 110 -11.23 6.46 -1.04
N ASN A 111 -10.04 6.41 -1.63
CA ASN A 111 -9.60 5.30 -2.46
C ASN A 111 -8.65 4.44 -1.63
N VAL A 112 -9.00 3.19 -1.46
CA VAL A 112 -8.20 2.20 -0.73
C VAL A 112 -7.36 1.43 -1.73
N HIS A 113 -6.07 1.30 -1.46
CA HIS A 113 -5.18 0.40 -2.15
C HIS A 113 -4.95 -0.79 -1.25
N GLU A 114 -5.63 -1.90 -1.52
CA GLU A 114 -5.45 -3.12 -0.75
C GLU A 114 -4.08 -3.76 -1.01
N ARG A 115 -3.61 -4.55 -0.05
CA ARG A 115 -2.44 -5.37 -0.20
C ARG A 115 -2.74 -6.56 -1.11
N THR A 116 -1.81 -6.90 -1.99
CA THR A 116 -1.95 -8.03 -2.90
C THR A 116 -1.22 -9.23 -2.32
N PRO A 117 -1.90 -10.36 -2.09
CA PRO A 117 -1.27 -11.57 -1.61
C PRO A 117 -0.40 -12.19 -2.71
N ILE A 118 0.78 -12.68 -2.35
CA ILE A 118 1.71 -13.32 -3.30
C ILE A 118 2.14 -14.74 -2.88
N ALA A 119 2.05 -15.07 -1.60
CA ALA A 119 2.41 -16.38 -1.10
C ALA A 119 1.69 -16.74 0.20
N LEU A 120 1.73 -18.02 0.52
CA LEU A 120 1.27 -18.60 1.77
C LEU A 120 2.49 -19.02 2.60
N LEU A 121 2.55 -18.61 3.85
CA LEU A 121 3.53 -19.10 4.83
C LEU A 121 2.89 -20.19 5.67
N GLN A 122 3.44 -21.39 5.62
CA GLN A 122 3.08 -22.48 6.52
C GLN A 122 4.06 -22.48 7.69
N ASN A 123 3.55 -22.28 8.90
CA ASN A 123 4.35 -22.36 10.10
C ASN A 123 4.72 -23.83 10.35
N SER A 124 6.01 -24.16 10.34
CA SER A 124 6.51 -25.52 10.54
C SER A 124 6.21 -26.11 11.93
N LYS A 125 5.87 -25.26 12.92
CA LYS A 125 5.60 -25.69 14.29
C LYS A 125 4.11 -25.89 14.58
N THR A 126 3.24 -25.06 13.98
CA THR A 126 1.79 -25.06 14.27
C THR A 126 0.94 -25.53 13.10
N ASP A 127 1.55 -25.73 11.94
CA ASP A 127 0.87 -26.05 10.67
C ASP A 127 -0.14 -24.99 10.19
N GLU A 128 -0.21 -23.85 10.88
CA GLU A 128 -1.06 -22.73 10.49
C GLU A 128 -0.56 -22.08 9.20
N ILE A 129 -1.50 -21.66 8.35
CA ILE A 129 -1.19 -21.04 7.08
C ILE A 129 -1.58 -19.57 7.10
N PHE A 130 -0.61 -18.72 6.78
CA PHE A 130 -0.74 -17.28 6.74
C PHE A 130 -0.57 -16.76 5.31
N ILE A 131 -1.23 -15.66 4.99
CA ILE A 131 -1.09 -14.96 3.72
C ILE A 131 -0.09 -13.82 3.88
N ILE A 132 0.83 -13.67 2.94
CA ILE A 132 1.77 -12.55 2.89
C ILE A 132 1.69 -11.78 1.57
N ASP A 133 2.03 -10.48 1.65
CA ASP A 133 2.20 -9.62 0.48
C ASP A 133 3.67 -9.57 0.01
N ASN A 134 3.92 -8.82 -1.07
CA ASN A 134 5.23 -8.67 -1.71
C ASN A 134 6.29 -7.93 -0.88
N VAL A 135 5.96 -7.44 0.29
CA VAL A 135 6.91 -6.85 1.24
C VAL A 135 7.02 -7.64 2.54
N GLY A 136 6.43 -8.85 2.59
CA GLY A 136 6.47 -9.73 3.74
C GLY A 136 5.52 -9.33 4.87
N TYR A 137 4.47 -8.57 4.58
CA TYR A 137 3.45 -8.23 5.55
C TYR A 137 2.40 -9.35 5.65
N VAL A 138 2.10 -9.79 6.87
CA VAL A 138 1.15 -10.88 7.13
C VAL A 138 -0.27 -10.33 7.16
N LEU A 139 -1.07 -10.73 6.17
CA LEU A 139 -2.43 -10.22 5.95
C LEU A 139 -3.48 -10.93 6.81
N GLY A 140 -3.30 -12.22 7.06
CA GLY A 140 -4.26 -13.05 7.77
C GLY A 140 -3.94 -14.53 7.67
N THR A 141 -4.85 -15.36 8.15
CA THR A 141 -4.79 -16.83 8.02
C THR A 141 -5.72 -17.32 6.95
N VAL A 142 -5.42 -18.48 6.37
CA VAL A 142 -6.28 -19.16 5.39
C VAL A 142 -6.54 -20.60 5.84
N ALA A 143 -7.78 -21.08 5.63
CA ALA A 143 -8.07 -22.50 5.69
C ALA A 143 -7.32 -23.23 4.56
N THR A 144 -6.80 -24.41 4.83
CA THR A 144 -5.79 -25.19 4.09
C THR A 144 -6.03 -25.36 2.57
N SER A 145 -7.21 -25.08 2.06
CA SER A 145 -7.62 -25.47 0.69
C SER A 145 -7.90 -24.31 -0.29
N ALA A 146 -7.60 -23.07 0.07
CA ALA A 146 -8.26 -21.91 -0.56
C ALA A 146 -7.44 -21.06 -1.53
N SER A 147 -6.18 -21.39 -1.89
CA SER A 147 -5.43 -20.50 -2.79
C SER A 147 -4.42 -21.21 -3.69
N ASN A 148 -4.34 -20.71 -4.94
CA ASN A 148 -3.34 -21.14 -5.93
C ASN A 148 -1.97 -20.46 -5.70
N LEU A 149 -1.75 -19.81 -4.56
CA LEU A 149 -0.50 -19.16 -4.23
C LEU A 149 0.55 -20.17 -3.79
N PRO A 150 1.84 -19.94 -4.09
CA PRO A 150 2.93 -20.81 -3.67
C PRO A 150 2.98 -20.89 -2.14
N ARG A 151 3.16 -22.11 -1.63
CA ARG A 151 3.25 -22.37 -0.20
C ARG A 151 4.72 -22.46 0.22
N ILE A 152 5.08 -21.74 1.27
CA ILE A 152 6.45 -21.67 1.79
C ILE A 152 6.45 -22.14 3.23
N SER A 153 7.31 -23.10 3.54
CA SER A 153 7.60 -23.51 4.91
C SER A 153 8.41 -22.42 5.61
N TYR A 154 7.98 -21.98 6.80
CA TYR A 154 8.61 -20.90 7.55
C TYR A 154 8.72 -21.26 9.05
N GLU A 155 9.92 -21.14 9.61
CA GLU A 155 10.21 -21.51 11.00
C GLU A 155 10.13 -20.35 11.99
N GLY A 156 10.06 -19.11 11.48
CA GLY A 156 10.02 -17.91 12.31
C GLY A 156 8.67 -17.64 12.96
N ASP A 157 8.64 -16.67 13.83
CA ASP A 157 7.38 -16.19 14.43
C ASP A 157 6.55 -15.44 13.41
N ILE A 158 5.27 -15.83 13.32
CA ILE A 158 4.31 -15.19 12.41
C ILE A 158 3.23 -14.51 13.25
N LYS A 159 3.02 -13.21 12.97
CA LYS A 159 1.95 -12.42 13.61
C LYS A 159 1.18 -11.64 12.54
N ILE A 160 -0.13 -11.79 12.53
CA ILE A 160 -1.01 -11.03 11.64
C ILE A 160 -0.83 -9.53 11.89
N GLY A 161 -0.76 -8.75 10.81
CA GLY A 161 -0.56 -7.31 10.91
C GLY A 161 0.89 -6.88 11.13
N HIS A 162 1.84 -7.78 11.06
CA HIS A 162 3.27 -7.52 11.21
C HIS A 162 4.04 -8.04 10.00
N PHE A 163 5.28 -7.56 9.87
CA PHE A 163 6.21 -8.10 8.87
C PHE A 163 6.86 -9.37 9.40
N ILE A 164 7.18 -10.30 8.49
CA ILE A 164 8.01 -11.46 8.80
C ILE A 164 9.39 -11.01 9.29
N ASP A 165 10.11 -11.89 9.99
CA ASP A 165 11.42 -11.58 10.56
C ASP A 165 12.39 -11.04 9.50
N ARG A 166 13.01 -9.90 9.80
CA ARG A 166 13.97 -9.21 8.91
C ARG A 166 15.19 -10.07 8.53
N LYS A 167 15.52 -11.05 9.33
CA LYS A 167 16.64 -11.96 9.05
C LYS A 167 16.35 -12.87 7.85
N PHE A 168 15.11 -13.32 7.73
CA PHE A 168 14.68 -14.24 6.68
C PHE A 168 14.00 -13.53 5.51
N ALA A 169 13.40 -12.37 5.77
CA ALA A 169 12.63 -11.61 4.80
C ALA A 169 13.33 -11.40 3.44
N PRO A 170 14.62 -10.98 3.36
CA PRO A 170 15.23 -10.66 2.07
C PRO A 170 15.23 -11.85 1.11
N VAL A 171 15.64 -13.03 1.57
CA VAL A 171 15.72 -14.25 0.75
C VAL A 171 14.35 -14.69 0.28
N TYR A 172 13.37 -14.72 1.17
CA TYR A 172 11.99 -15.10 0.84
C TYR A 172 11.37 -14.13 -0.16
N LEU A 173 11.55 -12.82 0.07
CA LEU A 173 10.95 -11.79 -0.78
C LEU A 173 11.59 -11.75 -2.16
N GLU A 174 12.92 -11.87 -2.25
CA GLU A 174 13.62 -11.97 -3.52
C GLU A 174 13.14 -13.17 -4.34
N LEU A 175 13.05 -14.34 -3.70
CA LEU A 175 12.60 -15.56 -4.33
C LEU A 175 11.17 -15.43 -4.87
N ILE A 176 10.22 -15.03 -4.00
CA ILE A 176 8.81 -14.92 -4.36
C ILE A 176 8.61 -13.85 -5.43
N THR A 177 9.26 -12.70 -5.29
CA THR A 177 9.15 -11.62 -6.27
C THR A 177 9.70 -12.05 -7.62
N SER A 178 10.82 -12.79 -7.63
CA SER A 178 11.41 -13.32 -8.88
C SER A 178 10.53 -14.37 -9.54
N ILE A 179 9.92 -15.26 -8.77
CA ILE A 179 8.95 -16.26 -9.25
C ILE A 179 7.74 -15.57 -9.88
N ASP A 180 7.20 -14.54 -9.22
CA ASP A 180 6.04 -13.78 -9.71
C ASP A 180 6.38 -13.01 -11.00
N MET A 181 7.53 -12.34 -11.04
CA MET A 181 8.02 -11.62 -12.24
C MET A 181 8.18 -12.54 -13.44
N GLU A 182 8.74 -13.73 -13.24
CA GLU A 182 8.96 -14.73 -14.32
C GLU A 182 7.72 -15.58 -14.58
N LYS A 183 6.63 -15.39 -13.82
CA LYS A 183 5.37 -16.12 -13.92
C LYS A 183 5.52 -17.63 -13.85
N ILE A 184 6.46 -18.10 -13.03
CA ILE A 184 6.67 -19.52 -12.78
C ILE A 184 5.59 -20.00 -11.82
N GLN A 185 4.87 -21.04 -12.19
CA GLN A 185 3.86 -21.62 -11.33
C GLN A 185 4.50 -22.63 -10.37
N VAL A 186 4.57 -22.26 -9.09
CA VAL A 186 5.17 -23.04 -8.02
C VAL A 186 4.10 -23.46 -7.02
N SER A 187 4.08 -24.74 -6.67
CA SER A 187 3.14 -25.29 -5.68
C SER A 187 3.67 -25.18 -4.26
N SER A 188 4.96 -25.47 -4.05
CA SER A 188 5.57 -25.40 -2.73
C SER A 188 7.04 -25.01 -2.79
N ILE A 189 7.52 -24.41 -1.69
CA ILE A 189 8.88 -23.95 -1.49
C ILE A 189 9.33 -24.42 -0.11
N SER A 190 10.45 -25.10 -0.04
CA SER A 190 11.14 -25.46 1.20
C SER A 190 12.51 -24.78 1.24
N MET A 191 12.91 -24.31 2.40
CA MET A 191 14.22 -23.67 2.59
C MET A 191 14.93 -24.34 3.74
N ASP A 192 16.07 -24.93 3.44
CA ASP A 192 17.02 -25.45 4.42
C ASP A 192 18.12 -24.42 4.73
N GLU A 193 19.12 -24.82 5.50
CA GLU A 193 20.23 -23.92 5.85
C GLU A 193 20.99 -23.39 4.63
N LYS A 194 21.18 -24.22 3.60
CA LYS A 194 22.00 -23.92 2.41
C LYS A 194 21.19 -23.86 1.11
N ASP A 195 20.15 -24.67 1.01
CA ASP A 195 19.43 -24.91 -0.23
C ASP A 195 17.99 -24.41 -0.16
N ILE A 196 17.46 -24.09 -1.34
CA ILE A 196 16.05 -23.80 -1.57
C ILE A 196 15.54 -24.86 -2.54
N THR A 197 14.51 -25.58 -2.17
CA THR A 197 13.83 -26.55 -3.02
C THR A 197 12.45 -26.02 -3.41
N LEU A 198 12.20 -25.92 -4.71
CA LEU A 198 10.91 -25.53 -5.27
C LEU A 198 10.26 -26.72 -5.95
N TYR A 199 8.95 -26.84 -5.83
CA TYR A 199 8.17 -27.76 -6.66
C TYR A 199 7.26 -26.94 -7.56
N THR A 200 7.42 -27.12 -8.87
CA THR A 200 6.51 -26.49 -9.83
C THR A 200 5.16 -27.20 -9.84
N ASN A 201 4.11 -26.55 -10.40
CA ASN A 201 2.80 -27.19 -10.55
C ASN A 201 2.85 -28.43 -11.45
N ASN A 202 3.90 -28.58 -12.28
CA ASN A 202 4.15 -29.77 -13.13
C ASN A 202 5.03 -30.81 -12.42
N SER A 203 5.16 -30.74 -11.09
CA SER A 203 5.92 -31.67 -10.27
C SER A 203 7.43 -31.70 -10.54
N ILE A 204 8.00 -30.67 -11.19
CA ILE A 204 9.45 -30.56 -11.39
C ILE A 204 10.06 -30.08 -10.07
N GLU A 205 10.99 -30.86 -9.53
CA GLU A 205 11.82 -30.46 -8.39
C GLU A 205 12.94 -29.54 -8.86
N VAL A 206 13.07 -28.37 -8.27
CA VAL A 206 14.14 -27.41 -8.58
C VAL A 206 14.92 -27.10 -7.32
N VAL A 207 16.23 -27.27 -7.36
CA VAL A 207 17.14 -26.99 -6.24
C VAL A 207 18.02 -25.81 -6.57
N LEU A 208 18.06 -24.84 -5.66
CA LEU A 208 18.85 -23.60 -5.73
C LEU A 208 19.72 -23.49 -4.48
N GLU A 209 20.85 -22.85 -4.59
CA GLU A 209 21.62 -22.45 -3.41
C GLU A 209 20.99 -21.21 -2.76
N LYS A 210 20.92 -21.16 -1.44
CA LYS A 210 20.43 -20.01 -0.63
C LYS A 210 21.50 -18.92 -0.56
N ALA A 211 22.11 -18.58 -1.67
CA ALA A 211 23.21 -17.63 -1.77
C ALA A 211 22.77 -16.38 -2.56
N GLU A 212 23.72 -15.53 -2.86
CA GLU A 212 23.55 -14.39 -3.76
C GLU A 212 23.10 -14.87 -5.16
N ASN A 213 22.27 -14.07 -5.83
CA ASN A 213 21.76 -14.31 -7.20
C ASN A 213 20.52 -15.21 -7.38
N ILE A 214 19.67 -15.31 -6.37
CA ILE A 214 18.39 -16.05 -6.50
C ILE A 214 17.59 -15.58 -7.73
N GLY A 215 17.47 -14.26 -7.93
CA GLY A 215 16.76 -13.70 -9.07
C GLY A 215 17.33 -14.13 -10.44
N SER A 216 18.66 -14.25 -10.55
CA SER A 216 19.31 -14.75 -11.79
C SER A 216 19.00 -16.22 -12.03
N ASN A 217 19.06 -17.03 -10.99
CA ASN A 217 18.75 -18.46 -11.07
C ASN A 217 17.29 -18.70 -11.47
N ILE A 218 16.36 -17.89 -10.97
CA ILE A 218 14.94 -17.97 -11.35
C ILE A 218 14.74 -17.57 -12.83
N LYS A 219 15.48 -16.60 -13.36
CA LYS A 219 15.46 -16.27 -14.80
C LYS A 219 15.98 -17.43 -15.67
N ILE A 220 17.07 -18.06 -15.25
CA ILE A 220 17.62 -19.24 -15.94
C ILE A 220 16.59 -20.36 -15.93
N LEU A 221 15.94 -20.62 -14.77
CA LEU A 221 14.87 -21.61 -14.65
C LEU A 221 13.71 -21.30 -15.61
N SER A 222 13.25 -20.04 -15.65
CA SER A 222 12.16 -19.62 -16.54
C SER A 222 12.46 -19.89 -17.99
N SER A 223 13.71 -19.59 -18.43
CA SER A 223 14.17 -19.85 -19.80
C SER A 223 14.22 -21.33 -20.11
N LEU A 224 14.77 -22.13 -19.17
CA LEU A 224 14.83 -23.60 -19.31
C LEU A 224 13.45 -24.23 -19.38
N LEU A 225 12.52 -23.86 -18.51
CA LEU A 225 11.16 -24.39 -18.54
C LEU A 225 10.44 -24.07 -19.85
N ARG A 226 10.66 -22.89 -20.42
CA ARG A 226 10.15 -22.53 -21.75
C ARG A 226 10.75 -23.41 -22.85
N GLN A 227 12.07 -23.64 -22.81
CA GLN A 227 12.76 -24.51 -23.76
C GLN A 227 12.24 -25.95 -23.68
N LEU A 228 12.18 -26.55 -22.49
CA LEU A 228 11.65 -27.89 -22.25
C LEU A 228 10.24 -28.05 -22.82
N LYS A 229 9.38 -27.04 -22.57
CA LYS A 229 8.01 -27.04 -23.12
C LYS A 229 8.01 -27.00 -24.65
N THR A 230 8.90 -26.25 -25.28
CA THR A 230 9.01 -26.15 -26.74
C THR A 230 9.52 -27.44 -27.34
N GLU A 231 10.47 -28.12 -26.67
CA GLU A 231 11.03 -29.41 -27.09
C GLU A 231 10.14 -30.61 -26.75
N GLY A 232 9.04 -30.40 -26.05
CA GLY A 232 8.15 -31.47 -25.62
C GLY A 232 8.77 -32.45 -24.61
N LYS A 233 9.80 -31.99 -23.87
CA LYS A 233 10.52 -32.77 -22.87
C LYS A 233 9.99 -32.51 -21.47
N SER A 234 9.89 -33.58 -20.65
CA SER A 234 9.57 -33.47 -19.23
C SER A 234 10.82 -33.66 -18.40
N ALA A 235 11.11 -32.68 -17.55
CA ALA A 235 12.16 -32.80 -16.53
C ALA A 235 11.55 -33.26 -15.21
N LYS A 236 12.27 -34.15 -14.51
CA LYS A 236 11.93 -34.54 -13.14
C LYS A 236 12.59 -33.62 -12.11
N LYS A 237 13.87 -33.26 -12.35
CA LYS A 237 14.65 -32.41 -11.45
C LYS A 237 15.53 -31.45 -12.23
N VAL A 238 15.65 -30.22 -11.73
CA VAL A 238 16.57 -29.18 -12.19
C VAL A 238 17.41 -28.73 -11.02
N ASP A 239 18.73 -28.88 -11.12
CA ASP A 239 19.68 -28.43 -10.09
C ASP A 239 20.46 -27.20 -10.61
N LEU A 240 20.28 -26.08 -9.92
CA LEU A 240 20.86 -24.77 -10.25
C LEU A 240 21.92 -24.31 -9.23
N ARG A 241 22.42 -25.22 -8.40
CA ARG A 241 23.46 -24.92 -7.39
C ARG A 241 24.86 -24.79 -7.99
N TYR A 242 25.02 -25.19 -9.24
CA TYR A 242 26.33 -25.26 -9.92
C TYR A 242 26.36 -24.26 -11.09
N ASP A 243 27.54 -23.94 -11.55
CA ASP A 243 27.74 -23.08 -12.73
C ASP A 243 27.04 -23.60 -13.99
N LYS A 244 26.81 -24.90 -14.06
CA LYS A 244 26.07 -25.56 -15.15
C LYS A 244 24.77 -26.13 -14.62
N VAL A 245 23.69 -25.83 -15.31
CA VAL A 245 22.37 -26.40 -14.99
C VAL A 245 22.39 -27.89 -15.24
N ILE A 246 22.02 -28.68 -14.24
CA ILE A 246 21.88 -30.14 -14.35
C ILE A 246 20.39 -30.45 -14.43
N VAL A 247 19.98 -31.16 -15.52
CA VAL A 247 18.58 -31.55 -15.72
C VAL A 247 18.50 -33.05 -15.72
N SER A 248 17.64 -33.62 -14.88
CA SER A 248 17.28 -35.01 -14.88
C SER A 248 15.91 -35.18 -15.52
N TYR A 249 15.80 -36.08 -16.47
CA TYR A 249 14.57 -36.41 -17.18
C TYR A 249 13.90 -37.66 -16.56
N GLU A 250 12.61 -37.83 -16.84
CA GLU A 250 11.89 -39.07 -16.48
C GLU A 250 12.38 -40.29 -17.26
#